data_d4959726f4aa061fa48354e4e0dd0bff
#
_entry.id   d4959726f4aa061fa48354e4e0dd0bff
#
_cell.length_a   1.000
_cell.length_b   1.000
_cell.length_c   1.000
_cell.angle_alpha   90.00
_cell.angle_beta   90.00
_cell.angle_gamma   90.00
#
_symmetry.space_group_name_H-M   'P 1'
#
loop_
_entity.id
_entity.type
_entity.pdbx_description
1 polymer ?
#
loop_
_entity_poly.entity_id
_entity_poly.type
_entity_poly.pdbx_seq_one_letter_code
_entity_poly.pdbx_strand_id
1 'polypeptide(L)'
;MTLGDKDMSLLALVATLALLHNRAGGFPEGGSLEFARTIEKRLLGLGGKIFYGKRVEKILVKEGKACGIRLANGTEIISDYVISCADLHNTVFNMLNGSYIEPQHEELFSSAPILNSSVQVSFGVNMNFSDGPDCVEEAFKIETPVMIGNQKTDLFTIHNYSFDSTMAPEGKTVVECLLPVKDFNYWEQLYKDRIAYKAEKERIASLVAKELDKKYPGFSNSIEVTDVLSPMTYVRYTGNYKGTYMTWVMTPDLLKRHRIIKKTLPGLENFWLAGMWIMAPGGVPTGAKTSRDILQLICWLDKKKFKTI
;
A
#
# COMPACT_ATOMS: atom_id res chain seq x y z
N MET A 1 -9.36 -7.47 0.92
CA MET A 1 -8.65 -8.07 -0.26
C MET A 1 -9.71 -8.49 -1.24
N THR A 2 -9.93 -7.71 -2.30
CA THR A 2 -10.93 -8.01 -3.30
C THR A 2 -10.49 -9.24 -4.09
N LEU A 3 -10.98 -10.42 -3.71
CA LEU A 3 -10.80 -11.70 -4.42
C LEU A 3 -11.51 -11.72 -5.79
N GLY A 4 -11.97 -10.58 -6.27
CA GLY A 4 -12.82 -10.46 -7.44
C GLY A 4 -12.14 -10.03 -8.74
N ASP A 5 -10.82 -9.94 -8.78
CA ASP A 5 -10.15 -9.69 -10.06
C ASP A 5 -10.10 -10.99 -10.86
N LYS A 6 -10.83 -11.01 -11.99
CA LYS A 6 -10.93 -12.17 -12.89
C LYS A 6 -9.58 -12.65 -13.45
N ASP A 7 -8.57 -11.79 -13.41
CA ASP A 7 -7.23 -12.07 -13.92
C ASP A 7 -6.31 -12.64 -12.82
N MET A 8 -6.79 -12.71 -11.56
CA MET A 8 -6.04 -13.29 -10.46
C MET A 8 -5.97 -14.82 -10.56
N SER A 9 -4.80 -15.40 -10.34
CA SER A 9 -4.64 -16.85 -10.38
C SER A 9 -5.37 -17.53 -9.20
N LEU A 10 -5.90 -18.73 -9.44
CA LEU A 10 -6.50 -19.57 -8.39
C LEU A 10 -5.51 -19.84 -7.25
N LEU A 11 -4.21 -19.87 -7.54
CA LEU A 11 -3.17 -20.02 -6.52
C LEU A 11 -3.20 -18.89 -5.49
N ALA A 12 -3.50 -17.65 -5.90
CA ALA A 12 -3.61 -16.53 -4.97
C ALA A 12 -4.79 -16.72 -3.99
N LEU A 13 -5.93 -17.22 -4.49
CA LEU A 13 -7.08 -17.55 -3.66
C LEU A 13 -6.73 -18.66 -2.65
N VAL A 14 -6.16 -19.77 -3.13
CA VAL A 14 -5.77 -20.91 -2.29
C VAL A 14 -4.76 -20.49 -1.22
N ALA A 15 -3.75 -19.67 -1.59
CA ALA A 15 -2.78 -19.15 -0.65
C ALA A 15 -3.44 -18.27 0.43
N THR A 16 -4.40 -17.41 0.06
CA THR A 16 -5.14 -16.59 1.02
C THR A 16 -5.96 -17.46 1.99
N LEU A 17 -6.68 -18.45 1.47
CA LEU A 17 -7.45 -19.37 2.31
C LEU A 17 -6.55 -20.19 3.25
N ALA A 18 -5.38 -20.60 2.78
CA ALA A 18 -4.39 -21.30 3.61
C ALA A 18 -3.84 -20.39 4.74
N LEU A 19 -3.58 -19.11 4.47
CA LEU A 19 -3.17 -18.15 5.50
C LEU A 19 -4.27 -17.95 6.54
N LEU A 20 -5.52 -17.81 6.13
CA LEU A 20 -6.67 -17.69 7.04
C LEU A 20 -6.85 -18.97 7.88
N HIS A 21 -6.78 -20.14 7.25
CA HIS A 21 -6.85 -21.42 7.95
C HIS A 21 -5.77 -21.58 9.03
N ASN A 22 -4.55 -21.17 8.74
CA ASN A 22 -3.42 -21.20 9.67
C ASN A 22 -3.41 -20.02 10.66
N ARG A 23 -4.44 -19.18 10.69
CA ARG A 23 -4.50 -17.97 11.53
C ARG A 23 -3.27 -17.06 11.35
N ALA A 24 -2.70 -17.04 10.15
CA ALA A 24 -1.54 -16.22 9.82
C ALA A 24 -1.92 -14.82 9.25
N GLY A 25 -3.21 -14.53 9.17
CA GLY A 25 -3.78 -13.23 8.82
C GLY A 25 -4.70 -12.72 9.91
N GLY A 26 -4.72 -11.41 10.12
CA GLY A 26 -5.57 -10.77 11.11
C GLY A 26 -5.39 -9.26 11.11
N PHE A 27 -6.19 -8.59 11.91
CA PHE A 27 -6.06 -7.16 12.16
C PHE A 27 -5.27 -6.95 13.45
N PRO A 28 -4.23 -6.11 13.43
CA PRO A 28 -3.52 -5.77 14.66
C PRO A 28 -4.42 -4.92 15.54
N GLU A 29 -4.45 -5.21 16.83
CA GLU A 29 -5.11 -4.38 17.84
C GLU A 29 -4.54 -2.95 17.79
N GLY A 30 -5.42 -1.94 17.83
CA GLY A 30 -5.05 -0.54 17.63
C GLY A 30 -4.82 -0.13 16.18
N GLY A 31 -5.07 -1.04 15.22
CA GLY A 31 -4.99 -0.79 13.79
C GLY A 31 -3.57 -0.72 13.24
N SER A 32 -3.48 -0.38 11.97
CA SER A 32 -2.21 -0.35 11.21
C SER A 32 -1.21 0.70 11.72
N LEU A 33 -1.69 1.79 12.30
CA LEU A 33 -0.82 2.84 12.83
C LEU A 33 -0.08 2.38 14.08
N GLU A 34 -0.76 1.73 15.04
CA GLU A 34 -0.13 1.20 16.24
C GLU A 34 0.82 0.05 15.92
N PHE A 35 0.50 -0.76 14.92
CA PHE A 35 1.43 -1.74 14.39
C PHE A 35 2.73 -1.09 13.89
N ALA A 36 2.64 -0.02 13.10
CA ALA A 36 3.80 0.71 12.61
C ALA A 36 4.59 1.38 13.75
N ARG A 37 3.89 1.99 14.73
CA ARG A 37 4.50 2.61 15.92
C ARG A 37 5.24 1.60 16.80
N THR A 38 4.73 0.38 16.90
CA THR A 38 5.42 -0.68 17.65
C THR A 38 6.76 -1.02 17.01
N ILE A 39 6.83 -1.09 15.68
CA ILE A 39 8.09 -1.32 14.95
C ILE A 39 9.02 -0.13 15.10
N GLU A 40 8.51 1.10 14.99
CA GLU A 40 9.27 2.34 15.24
C GLU A 40 9.88 2.35 16.62
N LYS A 41 9.07 2.12 17.66
CA LYS A 41 9.54 2.09 19.06
C LYS A 41 10.66 1.07 19.25
N ARG A 42 10.54 -0.11 18.63
CA ARG A 42 11.59 -1.13 18.70
C ARG A 42 12.87 -0.67 18.02
N LEU A 43 12.78 -0.07 16.82
CA LEU A 43 13.94 0.46 16.09
C LEU A 43 14.67 1.53 16.91
N LEU A 44 13.94 2.50 17.45
CA LEU A 44 14.51 3.58 18.27
C LEU A 44 15.15 3.01 19.55
N GLY A 45 14.51 2.04 20.20
CA GLY A 45 15.05 1.34 21.38
C GLY A 45 16.33 0.54 21.10
N LEU A 46 16.59 0.18 19.86
CA LEU A 46 17.84 -0.45 19.41
C LEU A 46 18.91 0.57 18.97
N GLY A 47 18.66 1.87 19.14
CA GLY A 47 19.58 2.95 18.76
C GLY A 47 19.48 3.37 17.31
N GLY A 48 18.49 2.85 16.55
CA GLY A 48 18.18 3.32 15.21
C GLY A 48 17.65 4.75 15.21
N LYS A 49 17.68 5.40 14.05
CA LYS A 49 17.17 6.77 13.88
C LYS A 49 16.16 6.81 12.74
N ILE A 50 15.10 7.60 12.92
CA ILE A 50 14.10 7.88 11.89
C ILE A 50 14.05 9.39 11.69
N PHE A 51 14.06 9.81 10.42
CA PHE A 51 13.98 11.22 10.03
C PHE A 51 12.73 11.44 9.19
N TYR A 52 11.67 11.93 9.80
CA TYR A 52 10.42 12.28 9.12
C TYR A 52 10.54 13.55 8.29
N GLY A 53 9.70 13.69 7.26
CA GLY A 53 9.68 14.86 6.40
C GLY A 53 10.95 15.02 5.53
N LYS A 54 11.74 13.97 5.39
CA LYS A 54 13.01 13.95 4.63
C LYS A 54 12.83 13.15 3.34
N ARG A 55 12.30 13.79 2.30
CA ARG A 55 12.14 13.16 0.99
C ARG A 55 13.50 12.94 0.34
N VAL A 56 13.78 11.69 0.00
CA VAL A 56 14.97 11.33 -0.80
C VAL A 56 14.67 11.60 -2.27
N GLU A 57 15.54 12.33 -2.94
CA GLU A 57 15.43 12.66 -4.35
C GLU A 57 16.37 11.81 -5.20
N LYS A 58 17.56 11.50 -4.69
CA LYS A 58 18.60 10.80 -5.46
C LYS A 58 19.40 9.84 -4.60
N ILE A 59 19.81 8.72 -5.18
CA ILE A 59 20.82 7.83 -4.64
C ILE A 59 22.16 8.28 -5.20
N LEU A 60 23.12 8.51 -4.31
CA LEU A 60 24.48 8.94 -4.69
C LEU A 60 25.30 7.71 -5.07
N VAL A 61 25.91 7.77 -6.25
CA VAL A 61 26.74 6.68 -6.77
C VAL A 61 28.11 7.25 -7.18
N LYS A 62 29.17 6.59 -6.71
CA LYS A 62 30.55 6.89 -7.11
C LYS A 62 31.23 5.59 -7.52
N GLU A 63 31.83 5.57 -8.70
CA GLU A 63 32.59 4.41 -9.23
C GLU A 63 31.79 3.09 -9.17
N GLY A 64 30.48 3.13 -9.51
CA GLY A 64 29.60 1.96 -9.47
C GLY A 64 29.15 1.53 -8.06
N LYS A 65 29.40 2.32 -7.02
CA LYS A 65 29.01 2.03 -5.63
C LYS A 65 28.03 3.06 -5.11
N ALA A 66 26.94 2.63 -4.53
CA ALA A 66 26.08 3.51 -3.75
C ALA A 66 26.86 3.98 -2.50
N CYS A 67 26.88 5.29 -2.26
CA CYS A 67 27.64 5.90 -1.18
C CYS A 67 26.80 6.86 -0.34
N GLY A 68 25.50 6.92 -0.54
CA GLY A 68 24.59 7.78 0.22
C GLY A 68 23.35 8.19 -0.55
N ILE A 69 22.68 9.19 -0.03
CA ILE A 69 21.45 9.75 -0.61
C ILE A 69 21.50 11.27 -0.63
N ARG A 70 20.76 11.90 -1.54
CA ARG A 70 20.47 13.33 -1.54
C ARG A 70 18.99 13.56 -1.28
N LEU A 71 18.70 14.43 -0.33
CA LEU A 71 17.36 14.87 0.00
C LEU A 71 16.87 15.94 -0.98
N ALA A 72 15.56 16.14 -1.06
CA ALA A 72 14.93 17.14 -1.93
C ALA A 72 15.35 18.61 -1.61
N ASN A 73 15.87 18.87 -0.41
CA ASN A 73 16.44 20.16 -0.02
C ASN A 73 17.94 20.30 -0.37
N GLY A 74 18.52 19.35 -1.10
CA GLY A 74 19.91 19.33 -1.50
C GLY A 74 20.89 18.74 -0.47
N THR A 75 20.45 18.43 0.76
CA THR A 75 21.33 17.82 1.77
C THR A 75 21.76 16.43 1.34
N GLU A 76 23.06 16.14 1.40
CA GLU A 76 23.61 14.80 1.15
C GLU A 76 23.92 14.10 2.47
N ILE A 77 23.60 12.81 2.52
CA ILE A 77 23.86 11.92 3.64
C ILE A 77 24.69 10.76 3.11
N ILE A 78 25.91 10.65 3.58
CA ILE A 78 26.84 9.59 3.16
C ILE A 78 26.66 8.36 4.03
N SER A 79 26.80 7.18 3.44
CA SER A 79 26.66 5.89 4.12
C SER A 79 27.43 4.80 3.38
N ASP A 80 27.79 3.74 4.09
CA ASP A 80 28.48 2.58 3.52
C ASP A 80 27.53 1.73 2.65
N TYR A 81 26.25 1.71 3.01
CA TYR A 81 25.20 0.94 2.34
C TYR A 81 23.95 1.78 2.13
N VAL A 82 23.24 1.53 1.06
CA VAL A 82 21.91 2.10 0.78
C VAL A 82 20.92 0.97 0.52
N ILE A 83 19.81 0.96 1.27
CA ILE A 83 18.70 0.03 1.06
C ILE A 83 17.46 0.86 0.71
N SER A 84 16.95 0.70 -0.50
CA SER A 84 15.69 1.33 -0.89
C SER A 84 14.51 0.43 -0.54
N CYS A 85 13.67 0.90 0.37
CA CYS A 85 12.35 0.35 0.65
C CYS A 85 11.23 1.18 0.01
N ALA A 86 11.60 2.16 -0.81
CA ALA A 86 10.67 3.02 -1.52
C ALA A 86 10.03 2.30 -2.72
N ASP A 87 9.14 2.98 -3.41
CA ASP A 87 8.57 2.51 -4.67
C ASP A 87 9.67 2.14 -5.68
N LEU A 88 9.54 0.97 -6.32
CA LEU A 88 10.56 0.44 -7.23
C LEU A 88 10.69 1.31 -8.48
N HIS A 89 9.57 1.75 -9.07
CA HIS A 89 9.60 2.63 -10.24
C HIS A 89 10.34 3.93 -9.92
N ASN A 90 9.97 4.57 -8.82
CA ASN A 90 10.62 5.81 -8.39
C ASN A 90 12.11 5.60 -8.07
N THR A 91 12.46 4.47 -7.45
CA THR A 91 13.86 4.15 -7.14
C THR A 91 14.71 4.00 -8.40
N VAL A 92 14.25 3.18 -9.35
CA VAL A 92 15.05 2.81 -10.52
C VAL A 92 15.03 3.92 -11.58
N PHE A 93 13.85 4.47 -11.89
CA PHE A 93 13.72 5.45 -12.98
C PHE A 93 14.06 6.88 -12.56
N ASN A 94 13.78 7.26 -11.31
CA ASN A 94 13.99 8.63 -10.84
C ASN A 94 15.23 8.76 -9.94
N MET A 95 15.31 8.06 -8.80
CA MET A 95 16.41 8.23 -7.85
C MET A 95 17.77 7.78 -8.40
N LEU A 96 17.79 6.76 -9.27
CA LEU A 96 18.95 6.26 -9.99
C LEU A 96 19.05 6.79 -11.44
N ASN A 97 18.11 7.66 -11.83
CA ASN A 97 18.06 8.29 -13.15
C ASN A 97 18.10 7.28 -14.33
N GLY A 98 17.50 6.11 -14.14
CA GLY A 98 17.45 5.04 -15.15
C GLY A 98 18.78 4.34 -15.45
N SER A 99 19.86 4.64 -14.73
CA SER A 99 21.21 4.15 -15.07
C SER A 99 21.42 2.65 -14.85
N TYR A 100 20.57 2.01 -14.06
CA TYR A 100 20.70 0.59 -13.65
C TYR A 100 19.43 -0.19 -13.93
N ILE A 101 18.68 0.22 -14.95
CA ILE A 101 17.46 -0.48 -15.39
C ILE A 101 17.84 -1.82 -16.00
N GLU A 102 17.20 -2.91 -15.56
CA GLU A 102 17.23 -4.19 -16.25
C GLU A 102 16.02 -4.34 -17.17
N PRO A 103 16.12 -5.11 -18.27
CA PRO A 103 14.97 -5.36 -19.16
C PRO A 103 13.72 -5.88 -18.43
N GLN A 104 13.92 -6.63 -17.33
CA GLN A 104 12.83 -7.09 -16.47
C GLN A 104 12.04 -5.93 -15.85
N HIS A 105 12.69 -4.84 -15.46
CA HIS A 105 11.99 -3.67 -14.89
C HIS A 105 11.14 -2.99 -15.94
N GLU A 106 11.68 -2.78 -17.15
CA GLU A 106 10.93 -2.18 -18.25
C GLU A 106 9.73 -3.04 -18.64
N GLU A 107 9.92 -4.36 -18.77
CA GLU A 107 8.84 -5.29 -19.08
C GLU A 107 7.74 -5.25 -18.02
N LEU A 108 8.08 -5.30 -16.74
CA LEU A 108 7.12 -5.28 -15.64
C LEU A 108 6.29 -4.00 -15.62
N PHE A 109 6.91 -2.84 -15.76
CA PHE A 109 6.19 -1.56 -15.71
C PHE A 109 5.45 -1.21 -17.01
N SER A 110 5.81 -1.80 -18.14
CA SER A 110 5.14 -1.59 -19.42
C SER A 110 3.97 -2.55 -19.68
N SER A 111 4.06 -3.80 -19.23
CA SER A 111 3.14 -4.86 -19.64
C SER A 111 2.48 -5.64 -18.51
N ALA A 112 3.09 -5.73 -17.33
CA ALA A 112 2.49 -6.50 -16.24
C ALA A 112 1.30 -5.75 -15.61
N PRO A 113 0.15 -6.41 -15.40
CA PRO A 113 -0.99 -5.77 -14.77
C PRO A 113 -0.67 -5.48 -13.30
N ILE A 114 -0.93 -4.23 -12.90
CA ILE A 114 -0.78 -3.75 -11.53
C ILE A 114 -2.12 -3.86 -10.83
N LEU A 115 -2.12 -4.25 -9.56
CA LEU A 115 -3.33 -4.21 -8.74
C LEU A 115 -3.86 -2.77 -8.70
N ASN A 116 -5.17 -2.66 -8.90
CA ASN A 116 -5.84 -1.38 -8.99
C ASN A 116 -5.60 -0.54 -7.73
N SER A 117 -5.55 0.77 -7.90
CA SER A 117 -5.71 1.70 -6.79
C SER A 117 -7.16 1.70 -6.30
N SER A 118 -7.47 2.51 -5.32
CA SER A 118 -8.84 2.64 -4.79
C SER A 118 -9.18 4.09 -4.46
N VAL A 119 -10.47 4.37 -4.45
CA VAL A 119 -11.02 5.41 -3.59
C VAL A 119 -11.46 4.73 -2.30
N GLN A 120 -10.98 5.23 -1.18
CA GLN A 120 -11.40 4.81 0.14
C GLN A 120 -12.18 5.93 0.79
N VAL A 121 -13.38 5.64 1.25
CA VAL A 121 -14.20 6.57 2.03
C VAL A 121 -14.30 6.03 3.44
N SER A 122 -13.79 6.77 4.40
CA SER A 122 -13.81 6.41 5.82
C SER A 122 -14.78 7.31 6.57
N PHE A 123 -15.63 6.72 7.39
CA PHE A 123 -16.59 7.40 8.24
C PHE A 123 -16.35 7.06 9.70
N GLY A 124 -16.27 8.06 10.56
CA GLY A 124 -16.49 7.91 11.99
C GLY A 124 -17.97 8.16 12.29
N VAL A 125 -18.65 7.14 12.81
CA VAL A 125 -20.12 7.18 13.00
C VAL A 125 -20.49 6.98 14.45
N ASN A 126 -21.48 7.72 14.91
CA ASN A 126 -22.14 7.52 16.21
C ASN A 126 -23.23 6.43 16.05
N MET A 127 -22.78 5.22 15.74
CA MET A 127 -23.61 4.05 15.51
C MET A 127 -22.85 2.80 15.95
N ASN A 128 -23.53 1.89 16.62
CA ASN A 128 -23.02 0.58 17.01
C ASN A 128 -23.43 -0.47 15.96
N PHE A 129 -22.50 -1.36 15.62
CA PHE A 129 -22.71 -2.47 14.69
C PHE A 129 -22.67 -3.84 15.39
N SER A 130 -22.80 -3.87 16.73
CA SER A 130 -22.74 -5.12 17.52
C SER A 130 -23.85 -6.11 17.20
N ASP A 131 -24.95 -5.66 16.62
CA ASP A 131 -26.09 -6.52 16.27
C ASP A 131 -25.91 -7.22 14.89
N GLY A 132 -24.83 -6.88 14.18
CA GLY A 132 -24.45 -7.49 12.91
C GLY A 132 -23.55 -8.71 13.08
N PRO A 133 -23.23 -9.42 11.99
CA PRO A 133 -22.26 -10.50 12.04
C PRO A 133 -20.87 -9.95 12.43
N ASP A 134 -20.12 -10.73 13.21
CA ASP A 134 -18.69 -10.48 13.49
C ASP A 134 -17.86 -10.56 12.20
N CYS A 135 -18.00 -9.56 11.37
CA CYS A 135 -17.42 -9.51 10.04
C CYS A 135 -16.61 -8.23 9.87
N VAL A 136 -15.34 -8.39 9.58
CA VAL A 136 -14.43 -7.27 9.30
C VAL A 136 -14.65 -6.71 7.90
N GLU A 137 -14.90 -7.56 6.91
CA GLU A 137 -15.09 -7.18 5.52
C GLU A 137 -16.41 -7.73 4.99
N GLU A 138 -17.24 -6.86 4.46
CA GLU A 138 -18.48 -7.23 3.79
C GLU A 138 -18.52 -6.64 2.38
N ALA A 139 -18.77 -7.48 1.38
CA ALA A 139 -19.00 -7.06 0.01
C ALA A 139 -20.47 -7.24 -0.36
N PHE A 140 -21.11 -6.21 -0.90
CA PHE A 140 -22.50 -6.25 -1.33
C PHE A 140 -22.73 -5.45 -2.61
N LYS A 141 -23.76 -5.85 -3.36
CA LYS A 141 -24.19 -5.11 -4.54
C LYS A 141 -25.21 -4.07 -4.18
N ILE A 142 -25.07 -2.89 -4.78
CA ILE A 142 -26.08 -1.84 -4.78
C ILE A 142 -27.03 -2.01 -5.96
N GLU A 143 -28.31 -1.62 -5.80
CA GLU A 143 -29.33 -1.79 -6.82
C GLU A 143 -29.05 -1.03 -8.10
N THR A 144 -28.62 0.21 -7.98
CA THR A 144 -28.33 1.09 -9.13
C THR A 144 -26.84 1.37 -9.17
N PRO A 145 -26.13 0.93 -10.24
CA PRO A 145 -24.71 1.23 -10.39
C PRO A 145 -24.41 2.72 -10.39
N VAL A 146 -23.36 3.12 -9.69
CA VAL A 146 -22.94 4.50 -9.50
C VAL A 146 -21.60 4.82 -10.15
N MET A 147 -21.34 6.11 -10.40
CA MET A 147 -20.06 6.56 -10.95
C MET A 147 -19.09 6.93 -9.83
N ILE A 148 -17.92 6.32 -9.86
CA ILE A 148 -16.76 6.66 -9.02
C ILE A 148 -15.67 7.16 -9.95
N GLY A 149 -15.44 8.47 -9.96
CA GLY A 149 -14.68 9.08 -11.04
C GLY A 149 -15.37 8.84 -12.39
N ASN A 150 -14.63 8.29 -13.34
CA ASN A 150 -15.12 7.90 -14.67
C ASN A 150 -15.53 6.42 -14.79
N GLN A 151 -15.56 5.69 -13.67
CA GLN A 151 -15.84 4.26 -13.64
C GLN A 151 -17.19 3.96 -12.98
N LYS A 152 -17.98 3.09 -13.64
CA LYS A 152 -19.24 2.59 -13.09
C LYS A 152 -18.99 1.37 -12.19
N THR A 153 -19.61 1.35 -11.01
CA THR A 153 -19.57 0.22 -10.07
C THR A 153 -20.93 -0.05 -9.45
N ASP A 154 -21.22 -1.30 -9.17
CA ASP A 154 -22.38 -1.78 -8.42
C ASP A 154 -21.94 -2.59 -7.18
N LEU A 155 -20.65 -2.75 -6.95
CA LEU A 155 -20.10 -3.51 -5.84
C LEU A 155 -19.42 -2.56 -4.84
N PHE A 156 -19.87 -2.61 -3.59
CA PHE A 156 -19.25 -1.95 -2.46
C PHE A 156 -18.60 -2.99 -1.55
N THR A 157 -17.40 -2.68 -1.09
CA THR A 157 -16.72 -3.46 -0.04
C THR A 157 -16.51 -2.54 1.14
N ILE A 158 -17.06 -2.92 2.28
CA ILE A 158 -16.90 -2.17 3.53
C ILE A 158 -16.07 -2.95 4.54
N HIS A 159 -15.31 -2.21 5.33
CA HIS A 159 -14.68 -2.68 6.55
C HIS A 159 -15.36 -2.04 7.74
N ASN A 160 -15.81 -2.84 8.66
CA ASN A 160 -16.41 -2.42 9.93
C ASN A 160 -15.45 -2.76 11.06
N TYR A 161 -15.01 -1.77 11.81
CA TYR A 161 -14.03 -1.91 12.88
C TYR A 161 -14.65 -1.97 14.30
N SER A 162 -15.94 -2.32 14.42
CA SER A 162 -16.61 -2.43 15.73
C SER A 162 -16.04 -3.52 16.64
N PHE A 163 -15.32 -4.49 16.07
CA PHE A 163 -14.66 -5.56 16.81
C PHE A 163 -13.45 -5.11 17.64
N ASP A 164 -12.88 -3.93 17.35
CA ASP A 164 -11.72 -3.38 18.03
C ASP A 164 -12.10 -2.07 18.73
N SER A 165 -12.27 -2.14 20.05
CA SER A 165 -12.66 -0.99 20.89
C SER A 165 -11.61 0.14 20.91
N THR A 166 -10.40 -0.10 20.40
CA THR A 166 -9.35 0.93 20.30
C THR A 166 -9.49 1.82 19.07
N MET A 167 -10.31 1.42 18.08
CA MET A 167 -10.48 2.12 16.81
C MET A 167 -11.42 3.33 16.89
N ALA A 168 -12.34 3.35 17.87
CA ALA A 168 -13.30 4.44 18.06
C ALA A 168 -13.67 4.59 19.55
N PRO A 169 -14.20 5.75 19.98
CA PRO A 169 -14.79 5.91 21.32
C PRO A 169 -15.95 4.94 21.53
N GLU A 170 -16.28 4.69 22.81
CA GLU A 170 -17.42 3.83 23.18
C GLU A 170 -18.72 4.27 22.50
N GLY A 171 -19.46 3.31 21.96
CA GLY A 171 -20.72 3.54 21.22
C GLY A 171 -20.55 4.03 19.80
N LYS A 172 -19.30 4.23 19.33
CA LYS A 172 -18.98 4.70 17.97
C LYS A 172 -18.22 3.64 17.18
N THR A 173 -18.21 3.79 15.88
CA THR A 173 -17.52 2.86 14.98
C THR A 173 -16.84 3.59 13.84
N VAL A 174 -15.73 3.04 13.35
CA VAL A 174 -15.14 3.40 12.06
C VAL A 174 -15.64 2.42 11.00
N VAL A 175 -16.15 2.97 9.90
CA VAL A 175 -16.57 2.21 8.72
C VAL A 175 -15.83 2.75 7.51
N GLU A 176 -15.16 1.88 6.76
CA GLU A 176 -14.47 2.23 5.52
C GLU A 176 -15.15 1.54 4.34
N CYS A 177 -15.31 2.28 3.24
CA CYS A 177 -15.78 1.74 1.96
C CYS A 177 -14.63 1.80 0.96
N LEU A 178 -14.23 0.66 0.40
CA LEU A 178 -13.21 0.53 -0.62
C LEU A 178 -13.84 0.36 -2.00
N LEU A 179 -13.49 1.26 -2.91
CA LEU A 179 -14.00 1.32 -4.27
C LEU A 179 -12.81 1.20 -5.24
N PRO A 180 -12.58 0.04 -5.87
CA PRO A 180 -11.47 -0.15 -6.78
C PRO A 180 -11.51 0.83 -7.96
N VAL A 181 -10.36 1.38 -8.33
CA VAL A 181 -10.20 2.34 -9.44
C VAL A 181 -9.25 1.76 -10.48
N LYS A 182 -9.71 1.62 -11.71
CA LYS A 182 -8.92 1.09 -12.84
C LYS A 182 -8.18 2.18 -13.61
N ASP A 183 -8.77 3.37 -13.71
CA ASP A 183 -8.20 4.48 -14.48
C ASP A 183 -7.50 5.49 -13.55
N PHE A 184 -6.20 5.28 -13.36
CA PHE A 184 -5.35 6.22 -12.64
C PHE A 184 -5.24 7.57 -13.33
N ASN A 185 -5.20 7.60 -14.68
CA ASN A 185 -4.98 8.83 -15.43
C ASN A 185 -6.13 9.84 -15.23
N TYR A 186 -7.36 9.35 -15.10
CA TYR A 186 -8.49 10.23 -14.74
C TYR A 186 -8.21 11.00 -13.44
N TRP A 187 -7.78 10.31 -12.40
CA TRP A 187 -7.49 10.92 -11.10
C TRP A 187 -6.28 11.84 -11.13
N GLU A 188 -5.27 11.51 -11.91
CA GLU A 188 -4.10 12.36 -12.10
C GLU A 188 -4.46 13.67 -12.81
N GLN A 189 -5.30 13.64 -13.85
CA GLN A 189 -5.78 14.83 -14.53
C GLN A 189 -6.69 15.66 -13.62
N LEU A 190 -7.65 15.01 -12.94
CA LEU A 190 -8.56 15.69 -12.02
C LEU A 190 -7.80 16.38 -10.87
N TYR A 191 -6.70 15.78 -10.40
CA TYR A 191 -5.89 16.35 -9.33
C TYR A 191 -5.22 17.68 -9.68
N LYS A 192 -5.08 18.03 -10.96
CA LYS A 192 -4.57 19.33 -11.42
C LYS A 192 -5.54 20.47 -11.12
N ASP A 193 -6.84 20.18 -11.17
CA ASP A 193 -7.89 21.10 -10.71
C ASP A 193 -8.30 20.74 -9.27
N ARG A 194 -7.77 21.49 -8.30
CA ARG A 194 -7.98 21.24 -6.88
C ARG A 194 -9.43 21.41 -6.43
N ILE A 195 -10.17 22.27 -7.09
CA ILE A 195 -11.59 22.53 -6.77
C ILE A 195 -12.42 21.35 -7.25
N ALA A 196 -12.29 20.97 -8.51
CA ALA A 196 -12.99 19.82 -9.08
C ALA A 196 -12.61 18.51 -8.36
N TYR A 197 -11.35 18.32 -8.02
CA TYR A 197 -10.87 17.15 -7.27
C TYR A 197 -11.51 17.06 -5.88
N LYS A 198 -11.61 18.17 -5.15
CA LYS A 198 -12.25 18.20 -3.83
C LYS A 198 -13.75 17.92 -3.97
N ALA A 199 -14.43 18.57 -4.91
CA ALA A 199 -15.85 18.35 -5.18
C ALA A 199 -16.18 16.89 -5.52
N GLU A 200 -15.34 16.22 -6.32
CA GLU A 200 -15.52 14.81 -6.66
C GLU A 200 -15.38 13.91 -5.43
N LYS A 201 -14.41 14.15 -4.55
CA LYS A 201 -14.27 13.42 -3.28
C LYS A 201 -15.52 13.60 -2.40
N GLU A 202 -16.03 14.80 -2.26
CA GLU A 202 -17.23 15.11 -1.48
C GLU A 202 -18.48 14.46 -2.08
N ARG A 203 -18.60 14.49 -3.42
CA ARG A 203 -19.68 13.79 -4.14
C ARG A 203 -19.67 12.29 -3.87
N ILE A 204 -18.49 11.65 -3.95
CA ILE A 204 -18.35 10.22 -3.71
C ILE A 204 -18.68 9.90 -2.24
N ALA A 205 -18.21 10.67 -1.28
CA ALA A 205 -18.54 10.47 0.13
C ALA A 205 -20.05 10.51 0.38
N SER A 206 -20.73 11.53 -0.17
CA SER A 206 -22.18 11.69 -0.05
C SER A 206 -22.93 10.52 -0.70
N LEU A 207 -22.44 10.03 -1.84
CA LEU A 207 -23.02 8.90 -2.54
C LEU A 207 -22.86 7.62 -1.73
N VAL A 208 -21.68 7.34 -1.21
CA VAL A 208 -21.41 6.15 -0.37
C VAL A 208 -22.26 6.19 0.89
N ALA A 209 -22.34 7.35 1.55
CA ALA A 209 -23.18 7.52 2.74
C ALA A 209 -24.66 7.17 2.47
N LYS A 210 -25.21 7.63 1.33
CA LYS A 210 -26.60 7.32 0.92
C LYS A 210 -26.82 5.83 0.66
N GLU A 211 -25.86 5.16 0.02
CA GLU A 211 -25.98 3.71 -0.23
C GLU A 211 -25.84 2.91 1.07
N LEU A 212 -24.98 3.34 1.98
CA LEU A 212 -24.87 2.74 3.31
C LEU A 212 -26.10 3.00 4.17
N ASP A 213 -26.75 4.13 4.02
CA ASP A 213 -28.01 4.46 4.74
C ASP A 213 -29.17 3.53 4.36
N LYS A 214 -29.22 3.07 3.10
CA LYS A 214 -30.20 2.06 2.67
C LYS A 214 -29.98 0.70 3.36
N LYS A 215 -28.73 0.35 3.61
CA LYS A 215 -28.36 -0.91 4.25
C LYS A 215 -28.39 -0.82 5.77
N TYR A 216 -28.00 0.30 6.32
CA TYR A 216 -27.96 0.62 7.74
C TYR A 216 -28.76 1.89 8.00
N PRO A 217 -30.08 1.80 8.23
CA PRO A 217 -30.94 2.96 8.41
C PRO A 217 -30.44 3.90 9.51
N GLY A 218 -30.32 5.20 9.18
CA GLY A 218 -29.77 6.20 10.09
C GLY A 218 -28.26 6.43 9.96
N PHE A 219 -27.58 5.68 9.08
CA PHE A 219 -26.12 5.81 8.89
C PHE A 219 -25.70 7.23 8.55
N SER A 220 -26.35 7.85 7.56
CA SER A 220 -26.02 9.22 7.12
C SER A 220 -26.12 10.24 8.24
N ASN A 221 -27.11 10.09 9.14
CA ASN A 221 -27.31 11.00 10.28
C ASN A 221 -26.32 10.74 11.43
N SER A 222 -25.71 9.57 11.48
CA SER A 222 -24.74 9.21 12.51
C SER A 222 -23.31 9.63 12.19
N ILE A 223 -23.04 10.13 10.98
CA ILE A 223 -21.69 10.50 10.53
C ILE A 223 -21.21 11.73 11.29
N GLU A 224 -20.09 11.61 11.99
CA GLU A 224 -19.40 12.71 12.68
C GLU A 224 -18.14 13.16 11.93
N VAL A 225 -17.44 12.21 11.29
CA VAL A 225 -16.19 12.48 10.58
C VAL A 225 -16.21 11.74 9.25
N THR A 226 -15.68 12.39 8.21
CA THR A 226 -15.51 11.79 6.88
C THR A 226 -14.12 12.08 6.35
N ASP A 227 -13.42 11.07 5.86
CA ASP A 227 -12.21 11.24 5.06
C ASP A 227 -12.32 10.43 3.76
N VAL A 228 -11.73 10.99 2.70
CA VAL A 228 -11.71 10.34 1.39
C VAL A 228 -10.30 10.32 0.83
N LEU A 229 -9.78 9.12 0.62
CA LEU A 229 -8.54 8.89 -0.07
C LEU A 229 -8.82 8.56 -1.54
N SER A 230 -7.96 9.00 -2.41
CA SER A 230 -7.98 8.68 -3.85
C SER A 230 -6.63 8.15 -4.29
N PRO A 231 -6.47 7.67 -5.52
CA PRO A 231 -5.16 7.28 -6.05
C PRO A 231 -4.07 8.35 -5.85
N MET A 232 -4.45 9.63 -5.99
CA MET A 232 -3.51 10.75 -5.81
C MET A 232 -3.14 10.99 -4.34
N THR A 233 -3.99 10.60 -3.40
CA THR A 233 -3.66 10.62 -1.97
C THR A 233 -2.56 9.60 -1.69
N TYR A 234 -2.69 8.38 -2.20
CA TYR A 234 -1.65 7.34 -2.06
C TYR A 234 -0.32 7.78 -2.70
N VAL A 235 -0.34 8.30 -3.94
CA VAL A 235 0.88 8.85 -4.58
C VAL A 235 1.54 9.92 -3.71
N ARG A 236 0.75 10.85 -3.17
CA ARG A 236 1.27 11.95 -2.35
C ARG A 236 1.98 11.47 -1.09
N TYR A 237 1.41 10.50 -0.39
CA TYR A 237 1.92 10.05 0.91
C TYR A 237 2.96 8.93 0.81
N THR A 238 2.85 8.05 -0.17
CA THR A 238 3.70 6.86 -0.28
C THR A 238 4.67 6.90 -1.45
N GLY A 239 4.40 7.72 -2.46
CA GLY A 239 5.16 7.72 -3.71
C GLY A 239 4.92 6.48 -4.58
N ASN A 240 3.99 5.60 -4.23
CA ASN A 240 3.73 4.37 -4.96
C ASN A 240 3.25 4.62 -6.39
N TYR A 241 3.79 3.85 -7.30
CA TYR A 241 3.47 3.93 -8.72
C TYR A 241 1.97 3.76 -8.97
N LYS A 242 1.38 4.75 -9.64
CA LYS A 242 -0.07 4.83 -9.90
C LYS A 242 -0.96 4.73 -8.65
N GLY A 243 -0.42 5.07 -7.47
CA GLY A 243 -1.19 5.05 -6.23
C GLY A 243 -1.72 3.67 -5.83
N THR A 244 -1.13 2.59 -6.32
CA THR A 244 -1.53 1.24 -5.92
C THR A 244 -1.16 0.98 -4.46
N TYR A 245 -1.99 0.20 -3.76
CA TYR A 245 -1.70 -0.24 -2.38
C TYR A 245 -0.99 -1.59 -2.31
N MET A 246 -0.86 -2.27 -3.46
CA MET A 246 -0.09 -3.51 -3.63
C MET A 246 0.78 -3.40 -4.89
N THR A 247 1.24 -4.51 -5.46
CA THR A 247 2.11 -4.51 -6.62
C THR A 247 1.41 -5.14 -7.83
N TRP A 248 2.06 -6.05 -8.54
CA TRP A 248 1.48 -6.70 -9.72
C TRP A 248 0.43 -7.75 -9.36
N VAL A 249 -0.55 -7.90 -10.22
CA VAL A 249 -1.51 -9.00 -10.16
C VAL A 249 -0.77 -10.33 -10.36
N MET A 250 -1.01 -11.30 -9.48
CA MET A 250 -0.41 -12.63 -9.58
C MET A 250 -1.05 -13.43 -10.72
N THR A 251 -0.76 -13.06 -11.96
CA THR A 251 -1.19 -13.80 -13.14
C THR A 251 -0.33 -15.06 -13.34
N PRO A 252 -0.81 -16.09 -14.05
CA PRO A 252 0.01 -17.24 -14.40
C PRO A 252 1.28 -16.89 -15.16
N ASP A 253 1.24 -15.87 -16.01
CA ASP A 253 2.39 -15.38 -16.75
C ASP A 253 3.43 -14.72 -15.85
N LEU A 254 3.02 -13.82 -14.96
CA LEU A 254 3.89 -13.21 -13.97
C LEU A 254 4.57 -14.27 -13.09
N LEU A 255 3.80 -15.28 -12.66
CA LEU A 255 4.34 -16.36 -11.81
C LEU A 255 5.37 -17.20 -12.53
N LYS A 256 5.27 -17.37 -13.85
CA LYS A 256 6.25 -18.10 -14.65
C LYS A 256 7.52 -17.31 -14.91
N ARG A 257 7.40 -16.03 -15.25
CA ARG A 257 8.51 -15.20 -15.73
C ARG A 257 9.19 -14.40 -14.64
N HIS A 258 8.42 -13.77 -13.76
CA HIS A 258 8.89 -12.69 -12.88
C HIS A 258 8.45 -12.86 -11.42
N ARG A 259 8.49 -14.07 -10.92
CA ARG A 259 8.04 -14.37 -9.55
C ARG A 259 8.73 -13.52 -8.47
N ILE A 260 9.99 -13.19 -8.67
CA ILE A 260 10.83 -12.44 -7.73
C ILE A 260 11.75 -11.50 -8.51
N ILE A 261 11.73 -10.22 -8.16
CA ILE A 261 12.70 -9.25 -8.65
C ILE A 261 13.99 -9.42 -7.85
N LYS A 262 15.13 -9.26 -8.51
CA LYS A 262 16.42 -9.27 -7.85
C LYS A 262 16.51 -8.12 -6.82
N LYS A 263 17.10 -8.42 -5.69
CA LYS A 263 17.32 -7.44 -4.61
C LYS A 263 18.52 -6.53 -4.87
N THR A 264 19.28 -6.79 -5.93
CA THR A 264 20.46 -6.03 -6.36
C THR A 264 20.28 -5.56 -7.78
N LEU A 265 20.96 -4.50 -8.17
CA LEU A 265 21.00 -4.00 -9.54
C LEU A 265 22.39 -4.27 -10.14
N PRO A 266 22.50 -4.84 -11.35
CA PRO A 266 23.79 -5.11 -11.99
C PRO A 266 24.62 -3.85 -12.14
N GLY A 267 25.90 -3.93 -11.78
CA GLY A 267 26.83 -2.80 -11.85
C GLY A 267 26.68 -1.77 -10.72
N LEU A 268 25.81 -1.99 -9.76
CA LEU A 268 25.63 -1.14 -8.58
C LEU A 268 25.94 -1.92 -7.30
N GLU A 269 27.10 -1.66 -6.71
CA GLU A 269 27.50 -2.22 -5.43
C GLU A 269 26.94 -1.42 -4.24
N ASN A 270 26.91 -2.01 -3.05
CA ASN A 270 26.45 -1.39 -1.79
C ASN A 270 25.00 -0.88 -1.82
N PHE A 271 24.20 -1.41 -2.74
CA PHE A 271 22.81 -1.04 -2.92
C PHE A 271 21.89 -2.28 -2.93
N TRP A 272 20.77 -2.16 -2.26
CA TRP A 272 19.74 -3.21 -2.25
C TRP A 272 18.33 -2.64 -2.36
N LEU A 273 17.46 -3.45 -2.95
CA LEU A 273 16.03 -3.21 -3.06
C LEU A 273 15.30 -4.10 -2.06
N ALA A 274 14.50 -3.51 -1.18
CA ALA A 274 13.62 -4.20 -0.25
C ALA A 274 12.17 -3.68 -0.38
N GLY A 275 11.26 -4.26 0.38
CA GLY A 275 9.87 -3.81 0.44
C GLY A 275 8.95 -4.59 -0.46
N MET A 276 7.74 -4.04 -0.62
CA MET A 276 6.63 -4.77 -1.23
C MET A 276 6.81 -5.05 -2.73
N TRP A 277 7.55 -4.21 -3.46
CA TRP A 277 7.70 -4.32 -4.91
C TRP A 277 8.62 -5.46 -5.37
N ILE A 278 9.35 -6.09 -4.46
CA ILE A 278 10.35 -7.13 -4.81
C ILE A 278 9.72 -8.51 -5.03
N MET A 279 8.53 -8.73 -4.51
CA MET A 279 7.81 -9.99 -4.68
C MET A 279 6.30 -9.75 -4.69
N ALA A 280 5.63 -10.14 -5.77
CA ALA A 280 4.17 -10.04 -5.87
C ALA A 280 3.46 -10.96 -4.84
N PRO A 281 2.31 -10.59 -4.32
CA PRO A 281 1.58 -9.34 -4.56
C PRO A 281 2.05 -8.18 -3.68
N GLY A 282 3.10 -8.34 -2.89
CA GLY A 282 3.62 -7.32 -1.98
C GLY A 282 3.07 -7.45 -0.55
N GLY A 283 2.95 -6.30 0.12
CA GLY A 283 2.45 -6.21 1.49
C GLY A 283 3.53 -6.35 2.57
N VAL A 284 3.10 -6.27 3.83
CA VAL A 284 3.99 -6.30 5.01
C VAL A 284 4.85 -7.57 5.10
N PRO A 285 4.32 -8.79 4.86
CA PRO A 285 5.14 -10.01 4.91
C PRO A 285 6.29 -9.99 3.91
N THR A 286 6.07 -9.46 2.71
CA THR A 286 7.11 -9.31 1.69
C THR A 286 8.19 -8.33 2.14
N GLY A 287 7.79 -7.20 2.71
CA GLY A 287 8.71 -6.22 3.27
C GLY A 287 9.61 -6.84 4.35
N ALA A 288 9.03 -7.55 5.31
CA ALA A 288 9.77 -8.23 6.38
C ALA A 288 10.74 -9.28 5.84
N LYS A 289 10.25 -10.15 4.92
CA LYS A 289 11.08 -11.18 4.30
C LYS A 289 12.25 -10.61 3.52
N THR A 290 12.01 -9.66 2.63
CA THR A 290 13.06 -9.09 1.77
C THR A 290 14.11 -8.34 2.57
N SER A 291 13.70 -7.61 3.61
CA SER A 291 14.63 -6.93 4.53
C SER A 291 15.50 -7.92 5.29
N ARG A 292 14.91 -9.01 5.80
CA ARG A 292 15.66 -10.06 6.46
C ARG A 292 16.71 -10.69 5.54
N ASP A 293 16.33 -11.03 4.31
CA ASP A 293 17.24 -11.64 3.32
C ASP A 293 18.44 -10.71 3.02
N ILE A 294 18.18 -9.40 2.89
CA ILE A 294 19.24 -8.39 2.63
C ILE A 294 20.15 -8.26 3.84
N LEU A 295 19.63 -8.22 5.06
CA LEU A 295 20.45 -8.13 6.26
C LEU A 295 21.32 -9.38 6.45
N GLN A 296 20.82 -10.56 6.10
CA GLN A 296 21.62 -11.80 6.09
C GLN A 296 22.78 -11.69 5.08
N LEU A 297 22.51 -11.16 3.89
CA LEU A 297 23.51 -10.94 2.86
C LEU A 297 24.57 -9.92 3.31
N ILE A 298 24.17 -8.78 3.87
CA ILE A 298 25.10 -7.77 4.39
C ILE A 298 25.95 -8.35 5.52
N CYS A 299 25.36 -9.08 6.47
CA CYS A 299 26.12 -9.74 7.52
C CYS A 299 27.17 -10.72 6.95
N TRP A 300 26.81 -11.46 5.90
CA TRP A 300 27.74 -12.36 5.22
C TRP A 300 28.89 -11.61 4.54
N LEU A 301 28.60 -10.51 3.82
CA LEU A 301 29.59 -9.65 3.20
C LEU A 301 30.55 -9.03 4.23
N ASP A 302 30.02 -8.58 5.36
CA ASP A 302 30.78 -8.02 6.48
C ASP A 302 31.47 -9.09 7.35
N LYS A 303 31.36 -10.38 7.01
CA LYS A 303 31.87 -11.52 7.81
C LYS A 303 31.31 -11.52 9.25
N LYS A 304 30.09 -11.05 9.44
CA LYS A 304 29.37 -11.02 10.73
C LYS A 304 28.31 -12.12 10.77
N LYS A 305 28.08 -12.66 11.97
CA LYS A 305 26.99 -13.63 12.18
C LYS A 305 25.66 -12.88 12.26
N PHE A 306 24.72 -13.24 11.38
CA PHE A 306 23.32 -12.77 11.50
C PHE A 306 22.69 -13.36 12.77
N LYS A 307 22.08 -12.50 13.59
CA LYS A 307 21.34 -12.90 14.80
C LYS A 307 19.96 -12.24 14.76
N THR A 308 18.93 -13.02 15.05
CA THR A 308 17.59 -12.51 15.38
C THR A 308 17.53 -12.31 16.90
N ILE A 309 17.00 -11.17 17.33
CA ILE A 309 16.83 -10.82 18.73
C ILE A 309 15.34 -11.06 19.07
#